data_e679b0ea027912f72c62fb1f9b18a183
#
_entry.id   e679b0ea027912f72c62fb1f9b18a183
#
_cell.length_a   1.000
_cell.length_b   1.000
_cell.length_c   1.000
_cell.angle_alpha   90.00
_cell.angle_beta   90.00
_cell.angle_gamma   90.00
#
_symmetry.space_group_name_H-M   'P 1'
#
loop_
_entity.id
_entity.type
_entity.pdbx_description
1 polymer ?
#
loop_
_entity_poly.entity_id
_entity_poly.type
_entity_poly.pdbx_seq_one_letter_code
_entity_poly.pdbx_strand_id
1 'polypeptide(L)'
;MPNGDRTGGGRLQGEGWDRPLPERPLARKATPLDKDLKKIARLERATVETARSSTRIGIALLFILAVCAYVALKGDAFDNTAIVLVAGVVGAYMALNIGANDVANNVGPAVGAQALTLSGALVIAGICETAGALIAGGDVVATVSRGIVDPAGFADPDALILGMLCALLAAALWLNLATWLGAPVSTTHAIVGAVAGSGIAAAGMDAVNWPAMGKIAASWVISPVLGGLIAAGILLIIKFTILYRPDRVAAAKRWVPILVAVMASAFSVYLVMKGLQRLWKPGPAALGLIGLGAFGLAWGAVHPMVTRAAVGLDNRRKSVMQLFTVPLICSAALLSFAHGANDVANAVGPLAAIVGVSSSGTVAMQVAIPFWVMLVGAAGITLGLALFGPRLIRTVGTKITRLDRARAFAIALSAAITVIAASWLGLPVSSTHIALGALFGVGFLREWLDRRRKRGRIRRAQPLPQWAADGLARAEGAAELEDMLRAEKVKKARKRRLVRRSHLLSIAAAWVITVPMTAVLAAGLYAFARAAWAG
;
A
#
# COMPACT_ATOMS: atom_id res chain seq x y z
N MET A 1 -75.54 2.17 35.72
CA MET A 1 -76.02 3.25 36.62
C MET A 1 -75.05 3.46 37.73
N PRO A 2 -74.75 4.70 38.19
CA PRO A 2 -75.02 6.00 37.56
C PRO A 2 -73.76 6.87 37.44
N ASN A 3 -73.79 7.80 36.50
CA ASN A 3 -73.74 9.26 36.60
C ASN A 3 -72.58 9.96 37.32
N GLY A 4 -72.02 10.97 36.62
CA GLY A 4 -71.48 12.15 37.16
C GLY A 4 -70.38 12.78 36.25
N ASP A 5 -70.71 13.47 35.23
CA ASP A 5 -70.76 14.91 34.98
C ASP A 5 -69.71 15.75 35.69
N ARG A 6 -68.89 16.49 34.91
CA ARG A 6 -68.64 17.92 34.96
C ARG A 6 -67.24 18.36 34.44
N THR A 7 -67.27 18.96 33.28
CA THR A 7 -66.65 20.27 32.98
C THR A 7 -65.49 20.74 33.90
N GLY A 8 -64.35 20.95 33.26
CA GLY A 8 -63.25 21.71 33.84
C GLY A 8 -62.23 22.09 32.74
N GLY A 9 -62.45 23.28 32.16
CA GLY A 9 -61.47 23.93 31.27
C GLY A 9 -60.19 24.26 32.06
N GLY A 10 -59.14 23.58 31.78
CA GLY A 10 -57.80 23.84 32.29
C GLY A 10 -56.94 24.52 31.23
N ARG A 11 -56.66 25.80 31.46
CA ARG A 11 -55.72 26.62 30.72
C ARG A 11 -54.40 25.88 30.60
N LEU A 12 -53.91 25.73 29.36
CA LEU A 12 -52.53 25.41 29.09
C LEU A 12 -51.67 26.59 29.53
N GLN A 13 -51.20 26.56 30.79
CA GLN A 13 -50.10 27.41 31.22
C GLN A 13 -48.83 26.95 30.54
N GLY A 14 -48.23 27.87 29.79
CA GLY A 14 -46.92 27.67 29.19
C GLY A 14 -45.84 27.61 30.29
N GLU A 15 -45.42 26.39 30.61
CA GLU A 15 -44.25 26.19 31.44
C GLU A 15 -43.01 26.04 30.54
N GLY A 16 -42.24 27.10 30.49
CA GLY A 16 -40.87 27.05 30.95
C GLY A 16 -39.87 26.46 29.96
N TRP A 17 -39.55 27.24 28.95
CA TRP A 17 -38.29 27.05 28.17
C TRP A 17 -37.03 27.60 28.92
N ASP A 18 -37.10 27.77 30.21
CA ASP A 18 -35.96 28.17 31.07
C ASP A 18 -35.44 26.98 31.89
N ARG A 19 -35.01 25.90 31.21
CA ARG A 19 -34.02 25.03 31.84
C ARG A 19 -32.65 25.64 31.59
N PRO A 20 -31.91 26.04 32.61
CA PRO A 20 -30.53 26.48 32.45
C PRO A 20 -29.76 25.33 31.80
N LEU A 21 -29.05 25.63 30.69
CA LEU A 21 -28.11 24.71 30.07
C LEU A 21 -27.17 24.18 31.15
N PRO A 22 -26.86 22.87 31.20
CA PRO A 22 -25.93 22.33 32.17
C PRO A 22 -24.62 23.15 32.06
N GLU A 23 -24.26 23.84 33.15
CA GLU A 23 -23.03 24.59 33.24
C GLU A 23 -21.89 23.69 32.78
N ARG A 24 -21.16 24.12 31.73
CA ARG A 24 -19.91 23.46 31.34
C ARG A 24 -19.07 23.38 32.63
N PRO A 25 -18.60 22.18 33.02
CA PRO A 25 -17.77 22.06 34.22
C PRO A 25 -16.60 23.02 34.05
N LEU A 26 -16.57 24.03 34.90
CA LEU A 26 -15.47 24.99 34.99
C LEU A 26 -14.18 24.18 34.99
N ALA A 27 -13.29 24.43 34.04
CA ALA A 27 -12.01 23.74 33.93
C ALA A 27 -11.30 23.90 35.31
N ARG A 28 -11.36 22.83 36.12
CA ARG A 28 -10.71 22.78 37.44
C ARG A 28 -9.25 23.16 37.19
N LYS A 29 -8.80 24.26 37.82
CA LYS A 29 -7.38 24.64 37.76
C LYS A 29 -6.58 23.45 38.27
N ALA A 30 -5.70 22.92 37.39
CA ALA A 30 -4.88 21.77 37.71
C ALA A 30 -4.09 22.04 39.01
N THR A 31 -4.24 21.17 39.98
CA THR A 31 -3.52 21.26 41.25
C THR A 31 -2.01 21.06 41.01
N PRO A 32 -1.13 21.49 41.92
CA PRO A 32 0.30 21.15 41.84
C PRO A 32 0.52 19.65 41.63
N LEU A 33 -0.22 18.78 42.33
CA LEU A 33 -0.19 17.33 42.20
C LEU A 33 -0.57 16.87 40.79
N ASP A 34 -1.61 17.44 40.15
CA ASP A 34 -2.00 17.12 38.78
C ASP A 34 -0.90 17.47 37.76
N LYS A 35 -0.13 18.54 38.02
CA LYS A 35 1.01 18.95 37.21
C LYS A 35 2.16 17.98 37.36
N ASP A 36 2.45 17.53 38.57
CA ASP A 36 3.53 16.60 38.88
C ASP A 36 3.19 15.19 38.34
N LEU A 37 1.96 14.72 38.49
CA LEU A 37 1.48 13.48 37.89
C LEU A 37 1.56 13.50 36.35
N LYS A 38 1.20 14.63 35.72
CA LYS A 38 1.36 14.80 34.27
C LYS A 38 2.83 14.81 33.85
N LYS A 39 3.72 15.37 34.67
CA LYS A 39 5.16 15.40 34.40
C LYS A 39 5.76 14.00 34.53
N ILE A 40 5.42 13.26 35.60
CA ILE A 40 5.83 11.85 35.79
C ILE A 40 5.30 11.00 34.65
N ALA A 41 4.03 11.08 34.29
CA ALA A 41 3.45 10.33 33.18
C ALA A 41 4.09 10.66 31.81
N ARG A 42 4.56 11.91 31.62
CA ARG A 42 5.34 12.28 30.42
C ARG A 42 6.74 11.67 30.42
N LEU A 43 7.42 11.69 31.56
CA LEU A 43 8.74 11.07 31.73
C LEU A 43 8.66 9.56 31.52
N GLU A 44 7.70 8.90 32.14
CA GLU A 44 7.46 7.47 32.00
C GLU A 44 7.16 7.08 30.53
N ARG A 45 6.29 7.85 29.83
CA ARG A 45 6.05 7.65 28.41
C ARG A 45 7.31 7.85 27.57
N ALA A 46 8.09 8.90 27.83
CA ALA A 46 9.35 9.16 27.14
C ALA A 46 10.36 8.02 27.38
N THR A 47 10.47 7.52 28.61
CA THR A 47 11.36 6.40 28.93
C THR A 47 10.94 5.11 28.21
N VAL A 48 9.63 4.80 28.21
CA VAL A 48 9.09 3.63 27.50
C VAL A 48 9.27 3.76 25.97
N GLU A 49 9.07 4.95 25.40
CA GLU A 49 9.29 5.19 23.98
C GLU A 49 10.76 5.06 23.59
N THR A 50 11.68 5.57 24.43
CA THR A 50 13.12 5.47 24.22
C THR A 50 13.57 4.01 24.33
N ALA A 51 13.15 3.28 25.36
CA ALA A 51 13.47 1.86 25.52
C ALA A 51 12.98 1.03 24.33
N ARG A 52 11.74 1.26 23.86
CA ARG A 52 11.21 0.60 22.67
C ARG A 52 11.98 0.95 21.40
N SER A 53 12.45 2.18 21.26
CA SER A 53 13.26 2.59 20.11
C SER A 53 14.62 1.89 20.14
N SER A 54 15.29 1.85 21.28
CA SER A 54 16.59 1.17 21.47
C SER A 54 16.50 -0.33 21.21
N THR A 55 15.44 -0.99 21.69
CA THR A 55 15.21 -2.41 21.43
C THR A 55 15.05 -2.70 19.94
N ARG A 56 14.32 -1.85 19.19
CA ARG A 56 14.14 -2.01 17.74
C ARG A 56 15.45 -1.88 16.97
N ILE A 57 16.25 -0.89 17.34
CA ILE A 57 17.59 -0.69 16.75
C ILE A 57 18.48 -1.87 17.09
N GLY A 58 18.47 -2.36 18.35
CA GLY A 58 19.22 -3.53 18.76
C GLY A 58 18.88 -4.79 17.96
N ILE A 59 17.61 -5.07 17.71
CA ILE A 59 17.17 -6.21 16.89
C ILE A 59 17.62 -6.03 15.43
N ALA A 60 17.52 -4.82 14.86
CA ALA A 60 17.99 -4.54 13.51
C ALA A 60 19.51 -4.73 13.38
N LEU A 61 20.28 -4.30 14.38
CA LEU A 61 21.74 -4.53 14.43
C LEU A 61 22.09 -6.00 14.58
N LEU A 62 21.37 -6.76 15.42
CA LEU A 62 21.55 -8.21 15.54
C LEU A 62 21.30 -8.93 14.22
N PHE A 63 20.29 -8.51 13.46
CA PHE A 63 20.07 -9.06 12.11
C PHE A 63 21.26 -8.78 11.18
N ILE A 64 21.75 -7.54 11.15
CA ILE A 64 22.93 -7.18 10.35
C ILE A 64 24.15 -7.98 10.78
N LEU A 65 24.40 -8.13 12.09
CA LEU A 65 25.48 -8.95 12.62
C LEU A 65 25.34 -10.43 12.24
N ALA A 66 24.11 -10.96 12.22
CA ALA A 66 23.88 -12.34 11.77
C ALA A 66 24.23 -12.52 10.28
N VAL A 67 23.92 -11.52 9.43
CA VAL A 67 24.34 -11.51 8.02
C VAL A 67 25.85 -11.45 7.91
N CYS A 68 26.53 -10.59 8.68
CA CYS A 68 27.98 -10.52 8.73
C CYS A 68 28.61 -11.85 9.12
N ALA A 69 28.11 -12.46 10.19
CA ALA A 69 28.60 -13.75 10.67
C ALA A 69 28.41 -14.86 9.61
N TYR A 70 27.27 -14.88 8.94
CA TYR A 70 27.02 -15.85 7.86
C TYR A 70 28.00 -15.68 6.70
N VAL A 71 28.22 -14.44 6.22
CA VAL A 71 29.17 -14.16 5.13
C VAL A 71 30.59 -14.51 5.56
N ALA A 72 31.01 -14.15 6.79
CA ALA A 72 32.33 -14.49 7.31
C ALA A 72 32.57 -16.00 7.38
N LEU A 73 31.55 -16.78 7.80
CA LEU A 73 31.62 -18.25 7.82
C LEU A 73 31.70 -18.89 6.43
N LYS A 74 31.30 -18.17 5.38
CA LYS A 74 31.36 -18.60 3.99
C LYS A 74 32.52 -17.95 3.22
N GLY A 75 33.47 -17.35 3.90
CA GLY A 75 34.56 -16.57 3.33
C GLY A 75 35.28 -17.24 2.16
N ASP A 76 35.55 -18.54 2.26
CA ASP A 76 36.24 -19.31 1.21
C ASP A 76 35.44 -19.44 -0.11
N ALA A 77 34.16 -19.07 -0.11
CA ALA A 77 33.30 -19.09 -1.29
C ALA A 77 33.39 -17.80 -2.13
N PHE A 78 34.18 -16.79 -1.72
CA PHE A 78 34.23 -15.48 -2.35
C PHE A 78 35.68 -15.05 -2.57
N ASP A 79 35.98 -14.51 -3.75
CA ASP A 79 37.30 -13.96 -4.07
C ASP A 79 37.66 -12.77 -3.14
N ASN A 80 36.64 -11.97 -2.76
CA ASN A 80 36.78 -10.85 -1.83
C ASN A 80 35.66 -10.86 -0.77
N THR A 81 35.88 -11.58 0.31
CA THR A 81 34.94 -11.71 1.44
C THR A 81 34.60 -10.37 2.09
N ALA A 82 35.56 -9.43 2.17
CA ALA A 82 35.34 -8.12 2.78
C ALA A 82 34.31 -7.31 1.99
N ILE A 83 34.36 -7.32 0.66
CA ILE A 83 33.38 -6.63 -0.19
C ILE A 83 31.99 -7.24 -0.05
N VAL A 84 31.89 -8.59 -0.05
CA VAL A 84 30.60 -9.30 0.12
C VAL A 84 30.01 -9.04 1.50
N LEU A 85 30.86 -8.91 2.53
CA LEU A 85 30.42 -8.56 3.89
C LEU A 85 29.82 -7.14 3.92
N VAL A 86 30.51 -6.15 3.36
CA VAL A 86 29.99 -4.77 3.25
C VAL A 86 28.70 -4.75 2.44
N ALA A 87 28.65 -5.47 1.32
CA ALA A 87 27.46 -5.56 0.48
C ALA A 87 26.28 -6.23 1.23
N GLY A 88 26.56 -7.26 2.00
CA GLY A 88 25.56 -7.93 2.86
C GLY A 88 24.98 -6.99 3.92
N VAL A 89 25.83 -6.17 4.57
CA VAL A 89 25.41 -5.14 5.52
C VAL A 89 24.51 -4.11 4.86
N VAL A 90 24.96 -3.54 3.73
CA VAL A 90 24.20 -2.49 3.03
C VAL A 90 22.91 -3.04 2.43
N GLY A 91 22.94 -4.27 1.89
CA GLY A 91 21.75 -4.97 1.39
C GLY A 91 20.74 -5.28 2.48
N ALA A 92 21.18 -5.77 3.65
CA ALA A 92 20.35 -5.98 4.82
C ALA A 92 19.72 -4.68 5.33
N TYR A 93 20.51 -3.61 5.37
CA TYR A 93 20.03 -2.28 5.74
C TYR A 93 19.00 -1.73 4.73
N MET A 94 19.22 -1.91 3.43
CA MET A 94 18.25 -1.55 2.40
C MET A 94 16.95 -2.34 2.56
N ALA A 95 17.01 -3.66 2.80
CA ALA A 95 15.85 -4.50 3.01
C ALA A 95 15.02 -4.07 4.25
N LEU A 96 15.67 -3.72 5.36
CA LEU A 96 15.02 -3.14 6.54
C LEU A 96 14.27 -1.83 6.20
N ASN A 97 14.87 -0.97 5.39
CA ASN A 97 14.25 0.30 4.97
C ASN A 97 13.03 0.08 4.07
N ILE A 98 13.09 -0.90 3.14
CA ILE A 98 11.94 -1.26 2.29
C ILE A 98 10.76 -1.68 3.17
N GLY A 99 10.97 -2.64 4.08
CA GLY A 99 9.90 -3.11 4.97
C GLY A 99 9.35 -2.01 5.87
N ALA A 100 10.21 -1.12 6.38
CA ALA A 100 9.80 0.02 7.20
C ALA A 100 8.90 1.01 6.44
N ASN A 101 9.21 1.27 5.17
CA ASN A 101 8.53 2.30 4.35
C ASN A 101 7.22 1.80 3.75
N ASP A 102 7.20 0.59 3.18
CA ASP A 102 6.13 0.17 2.27
C ASP A 102 5.00 -0.65 2.92
N VAL A 103 5.20 -1.17 4.14
CA VAL A 103 4.17 -1.94 4.87
C VAL A 103 2.83 -1.20 5.02
N ALA A 104 2.87 0.13 5.13
CA ALA A 104 1.67 0.94 5.26
C ALA A 104 0.76 0.89 4.03
N ASN A 105 1.33 0.63 2.85
CA ASN A 105 0.60 0.49 1.59
C ASN A 105 -0.13 -0.85 1.52
N ASN A 106 0.47 -1.92 2.07
CA ASN A 106 -0.02 -3.29 1.98
C ASN A 106 -1.17 -3.55 2.96
N VAL A 107 -0.98 -3.24 4.24
CA VAL A 107 -1.95 -3.55 5.29
C VAL A 107 -2.64 -2.32 5.88
N GLY A 108 -2.18 -1.09 5.56
CA GLY A 108 -2.78 0.15 6.05
C GLY A 108 -4.27 0.28 5.75
N PRO A 109 -4.77 -0.04 4.55
CA PRO A 109 -6.20 -0.05 4.24
C PRO A 109 -7.00 -1.02 5.12
N ALA A 110 -6.47 -2.20 5.45
CA ALA A 110 -7.14 -3.21 6.28
C ALA A 110 -7.21 -2.79 7.75
N VAL A 111 -6.13 -2.23 8.29
CA VAL A 111 -6.06 -1.68 9.65
C VAL A 111 -6.93 -0.42 9.76
N GLY A 112 -6.84 0.49 8.79
CA GLY A 112 -7.64 1.72 8.74
C GLY A 112 -9.13 1.49 8.61
N ALA A 113 -9.55 0.40 7.93
CA ALA A 113 -10.95 -0.04 7.84
C ALA A 113 -11.38 -0.92 9.03
N GLN A 114 -10.53 -1.11 10.03
CA GLN A 114 -10.78 -1.96 11.22
C GLN A 114 -11.14 -3.41 10.87
N ALA A 115 -10.53 -3.97 9.85
CA ALA A 115 -10.65 -5.39 9.49
C ALA A 115 -9.60 -6.25 10.18
N LEU A 116 -8.41 -5.68 10.46
CA LEU A 116 -7.30 -6.31 11.16
C LEU A 116 -6.81 -5.44 12.31
N THR A 117 -6.38 -6.09 13.38
CA THR A 117 -5.55 -5.44 14.41
C THR A 117 -4.16 -5.14 13.83
N LEU A 118 -3.46 -4.18 14.42
CA LEU A 118 -2.10 -3.85 13.96
C LEU A 118 -1.16 -5.06 14.03
N SER A 119 -1.18 -5.81 15.14
CA SER A 119 -0.33 -7.00 15.30
C SER A 119 -0.69 -8.10 14.31
N GLY A 120 -1.98 -8.38 14.11
CA GLY A 120 -2.42 -9.38 13.12
C GLY A 120 -2.03 -8.98 11.70
N ALA A 121 -2.10 -7.69 11.37
CA ALA A 121 -1.69 -7.15 10.08
C ALA A 121 -0.19 -7.34 9.84
N LEU A 122 0.66 -7.08 10.85
CA LEU A 122 2.11 -7.26 10.75
C LEU A 122 2.51 -8.73 10.58
N VAL A 123 1.84 -9.65 11.30
CA VAL A 123 2.09 -11.10 11.17
C VAL A 123 1.72 -11.59 9.76
N ILE A 124 0.53 -11.24 9.28
CA ILE A 124 0.08 -11.61 7.92
C ILE A 124 1.00 -11.00 6.87
N ALA A 125 1.35 -9.73 7.00
CA ALA A 125 2.27 -9.07 6.07
C ALA A 125 3.63 -9.76 6.05
N GLY A 126 4.23 -10.00 7.21
CA GLY A 126 5.55 -10.64 7.30
C GLY A 126 5.60 -12.03 6.68
N ILE A 127 4.61 -12.88 6.96
CA ILE A 127 4.52 -14.21 6.37
C ILE A 127 4.33 -14.12 4.84
N CYS A 128 3.40 -13.29 4.38
CA CYS A 128 3.07 -13.19 2.96
C CYS A 128 4.19 -12.52 2.16
N GLU A 129 4.84 -11.46 2.69
CA GLU A 129 5.98 -10.82 2.03
C GLU A 129 7.18 -11.76 1.92
N THR A 130 7.50 -12.50 3.00
CA THR A 130 8.54 -13.53 2.95
C THR A 130 8.24 -14.59 1.90
N ALA A 131 7.00 -15.10 1.87
CA ALA A 131 6.59 -16.08 0.86
C ALA A 131 6.67 -15.51 -0.55
N GLY A 132 6.20 -14.28 -0.77
CA GLY A 132 6.26 -13.59 -2.06
C GLY A 132 7.69 -13.42 -2.56
N ALA A 133 8.57 -12.95 -1.69
CA ALA A 133 9.99 -12.76 -1.98
C ALA A 133 10.66 -14.07 -2.41
N LEU A 134 10.50 -15.14 -1.61
CA LEU A 134 11.18 -16.40 -1.86
C LEU A 134 10.62 -17.19 -3.04
N ILE A 135 9.30 -17.13 -3.27
CA ILE A 135 8.61 -17.94 -4.30
C ILE A 135 8.60 -17.23 -5.65
N ALA A 136 8.38 -15.92 -5.67
CA ALA A 136 8.06 -15.21 -6.90
C ALA A 136 8.95 -13.98 -7.19
N GLY A 137 9.97 -13.71 -6.37
CA GLY A 137 10.84 -12.52 -6.52
C GLY A 137 11.91 -12.64 -7.60
N GLY A 138 12.26 -13.85 -8.05
CA GLY A 138 13.42 -14.09 -8.90
C GLY A 138 13.46 -13.32 -10.20
N ASP A 139 12.33 -13.17 -10.92
CA ASP A 139 12.30 -12.49 -12.22
C ASP A 139 12.61 -10.98 -12.09
N VAL A 140 12.06 -10.32 -11.07
CA VAL A 140 12.31 -8.89 -10.83
C VAL A 140 13.73 -8.69 -10.32
N VAL A 141 14.23 -9.59 -9.46
CA VAL A 141 15.64 -9.59 -9.01
C VAL A 141 16.58 -9.69 -10.21
N ALA A 142 16.30 -10.57 -11.18
CA ALA A 142 17.10 -10.68 -12.40
C ALA A 142 17.12 -9.38 -13.21
N THR A 143 15.99 -8.66 -13.30
CA THR A 143 15.92 -7.37 -13.99
C THR A 143 16.74 -6.30 -13.27
N VAL A 144 16.66 -6.20 -11.95
CA VAL A 144 17.40 -5.19 -11.19
C VAL A 144 18.90 -5.50 -11.14
N SER A 145 19.28 -6.79 -11.07
CA SER A 145 20.69 -7.20 -10.96
C SER A 145 21.50 -7.03 -12.27
N ARG A 146 20.86 -7.19 -13.43
CA ARG A 146 21.55 -7.24 -14.73
C ARG A 146 20.74 -6.74 -15.93
N GLY A 147 19.50 -6.30 -15.72
CA GLY A 147 18.66 -5.76 -16.79
C GLY A 147 18.75 -4.26 -16.95
N ILE A 148 19.17 -3.52 -15.93
CA ILE A 148 19.28 -2.05 -15.94
C ILE A 148 20.61 -1.61 -16.55
N VAL A 149 21.73 -2.23 -16.12
CA VAL A 149 23.06 -2.04 -16.67
C VAL A 149 23.51 -3.34 -17.31
N ASP A 150 24.20 -3.23 -18.45
CA ASP A 150 24.80 -4.38 -19.11
C ASP A 150 26.12 -4.72 -18.43
N PRO A 151 26.23 -5.88 -17.77
CA PRO A 151 27.48 -6.28 -17.14
C PRO A 151 28.66 -6.34 -18.13
N ALA A 152 28.42 -6.67 -19.40
CA ALA A 152 29.49 -6.73 -20.43
C ALA A 152 30.08 -5.36 -20.76
N GLY A 153 29.39 -4.26 -20.42
CA GLY A 153 29.94 -2.90 -20.60
C GLY A 153 30.99 -2.50 -19.56
N PHE A 154 31.20 -3.31 -18.51
CA PHE A 154 32.20 -3.02 -17.48
C PHE A 154 33.54 -3.69 -17.84
N ALA A 155 34.57 -2.86 -17.97
CA ALA A 155 35.93 -3.34 -18.28
C ALA A 155 36.55 -4.17 -17.13
N ASP A 156 36.07 -3.94 -15.89
CA ASP A 156 36.58 -4.53 -14.66
C ASP A 156 35.43 -5.03 -13.78
N PRO A 157 35.46 -6.30 -13.32
CA PRO A 157 34.50 -6.83 -12.35
C PRO A 157 34.35 -5.97 -11.08
N ASP A 158 35.43 -5.42 -10.56
CA ASP A 158 35.43 -4.58 -9.36
C ASP A 158 34.68 -3.27 -9.57
N ALA A 159 34.68 -2.72 -10.78
CA ALA A 159 33.92 -1.53 -11.12
C ALA A 159 32.39 -1.80 -11.04
N LEU A 160 31.95 -2.98 -11.49
CA LEU A 160 30.54 -3.38 -11.35
C LEU A 160 30.16 -3.59 -9.88
N ILE A 161 31.00 -4.28 -9.11
CA ILE A 161 30.78 -4.53 -7.67
C ILE A 161 30.67 -3.20 -6.93
N LEU A 162 31.61 -2.29 -7.13
CA LEU A 162 31.60 -0.97 -6.48
C LEU A 162 30.39 -0.14 -6.91
N GLY A 163 30.03 -0.19 -8.19
CA GLY A 163 28.83 0.48 -8.72
C GLY A 163 27.55 -0.01 -8.05
N MET A 164 27.38 -1.33 -7.91
CA MET A 164 26.19 -1.93 -7.26
C MET A 164 26.17 -1.64 -5.75
N LEU A 165 27.32 -1.61 -5.08
CA LEU A 165 27.43 -1.24 -3.68
C LEU A 165 27.04 0.24 -3.46
N CYS A 166 27.54 1.14 -4.29
CA CYS A 166 27.17 2.56 -4.26
C CYS A 166 25.70 2.78 -4.55
N ALA A 167 25.12 1.99 -5.46
CA ALA A 167 23.69 2.04 -5.76
C ALA A 167 22.83 1.63 -4.54
N LEU A 168 23.17 0.53 -3.86
CA LEU A 168 22.49 0.11 -2.63
C LEU A 168 22.56 1.19 -1.55
N LEU A 169 23.76 1.71 -1.32
CA LEU A 169 23.98 2.72 -0.29
C LEU A 169 23.24 4.02 -0.60
N ALA A 170 23.31 4.51 -1.83
CA ALA A 170 22.61 5.71 -2.28
C ALA A 170 21.09 5.58 -2.10
N ALA A 171 20.52 4.46 -2.54
CA ALA A 171 19.09 4.20 -2.39
C ALA A 171 18.68 4.12 -0.91
N ALA A 172 19.44 3.42 -0.07
CA ALA A 172 19.17 3.30 1.35
C ALA A 172 19.22 4.65 2.07
N LEU A 173 20.22 5.47 1.79
CA LEU A 173 20.36 6.83 2.34
C LEU A 173 19.20 7.74 1.90
N TRP A 174 18.82 7.68 0.61
CA TRP A 174 17.68 8.41 0.10
C TRP A 174 16.37 8.04 0.80
N LEU A 175 16.13 6.74 0.99
CA LEU A 175 14.93 6.25 1.69
C LEU A 175 14.90 6.71 3.16
N ASN A 176 16.03 6.70 3.84
CA ASN A 176 16.14 7.23 5.19
C ASN A 176 15.80 8.72 5.25
N LEU A 177 16.40 9.52 4.38
CA LEU A 177 16.11 10.95 4.28
C LEU A 177 14.64 11.20 4.01
N ALA A 178 14.04 10.49 3.04
CA ALA A 178 12.64 10.61 2.69
C ALA A 178 11.72 10.22 3.87
N THR A 179 12.05 9.15 4.57
CA THR A 179 11.30 8.69 5.75
C THR A 179 11.39 9.73 6.88
N TRP A 180 12.57 10.30 7.10
CA TRP A 180 12.79 11.35 8.09
C TRP A 180 11.98 12.61 7.77
N LEU A 181 11.94 13.03 6.51
CA LEU A 181 11.13 14.15 6.02
C LEU A 181 9.63 13.83 5.94
N GLY A 182 9.23 12.56 6.11
CA GLY A 182 7.85 12.11 5.95
C GLY A 182 7.35 12.20 4.49
N ALA A 183 8.26 12.16 3.51
CA ALA A 183 7.95 12.19 2.09
C ALA A 183 7.68 10.77 1.57
N PRO A 184 6.53 10.50 0.92
CA PRO A 184 6.26 9.21 0.30
C PRO A 184 7.08 9.08 -0.99
N VAL A 185 8.14 8.28 -0.96
CA VAL A 185 8.97 7.97 -2.12
C VAL A 185 8.86 6.50 -2.49
N SER A 186 9.22 6.16 -3.71
CA SER A 186 9.27 4.80 -4.21
C SER A 186 10.66 4.20 -3.98
N THR A 187 10.71 3.06 -3.31
CA THR A 187 11.90 2.25 -3.14
C THR A 187 12.45 1.79 -4.48
N THR A 188 11.58 1.37 -5.39
CA THR A 188 11.93 0.92 -6.74
C THR A 188 12.54 2.04 -7.59
N HIS A 189 11.96 3.25 -7.57
CA HIS A 189 12.56 4.39 -8.29
C HIS A 189 13.94 4.74 -7.74
N ALA A 190 14.10 4.65 -6.41
CA ALA A 190 15.37 4.96 -5.77
C ALA A 190 16.48 4.00 -6.23
N ILE A 191 16.22 2.69 -6.22
CA ILE A 191 17.25 1.71 -6.58
C ILE A 191 17.53 1.69 -8.09
N VAL A 192 16.49 1.79 -8.94
CA VAL A 192 16.66 1.82 -10.39
C VAL A 192 17.45 3.05 -10.82
N GLY A 193 17.15 4.23 -10.25
CA GLY A 193 17.92 5.44 -10.48
C GLY A 193 19.37 5.31 -10.02
N ALA A 194 19.57 4.74 -8.82
CA ALA A 194 20.90 4.56 -8.25
C ALA A 194 21.77 3.58 -9.07
N VAL A 195 21.20 2.44 -9.52
CA VAL A 195 21.91 1.46 -10.38
C VAL A 195 22.28 2.08 -11.73
N ALA A 196 21.35 2.82 -12.36
CA ALA A 196 21.65 3.52 -13.61
C ALA A 196 22.74 4.59 -13.41
N GLY A 197 22.65 5.39 -12.34
CA GLY A 197 23.61 6.46 -12.06
C GLY A 197 25.02 5.96 -11.75
N SER A 198 25.14 4.92 -10.91
CA SER A 198 26.45 4.31 -10.63
C SER A 198 27.00 3.58 -11.86
N GLY A 199 26.14 2.93 -12.67
CA GLY A 199 26.55 2.31 -13.93
C GLY A 199 27.11 3.31 -14.92
N ILE A 200 26.46 4.48 -15.08
CA ILE A 200 26.98 5.59 -15.92
C ILE A 200 28.32 6.08 -15.40
N ALA A 201 28.50 6.26 -14.10
CA ALA A 201 29.73 6.70 -13.51
C ALA A 201 30.87 5.68 -13.64
N ALA A 202 30.56 4.39 -13.65
CA ALA A 202 31.50 3.29 -13.70
C ALA A 202 31.95 2.94 -15.14
N ALA A 203 31.00 2.95 -16.10
CA ALA A 203 31.23 2.41 -17.43
C ALA A 203 30.64 3.28 -18.57
N GLY A 204 30.15 4.48 -18.25
CA GLY A 204 29.60 5.40 -19.23
C GLY A 204 28.12 5.17 -19.57
N MET A 205 27.62 6.03 -20.46
CA MET A 205 26.20 6.03 -20.84
C MET A 205 25.75 4.75 -21.57
N ASP A 206 26.69 4.11 -22.30
CA ASP A 206 26.44 2.91 -23.10
C ASP A 206 26.29 1.65 -22.23
N ALA A 207 26.73 1.69 -20.99
CA ALA A 207 26.52 0.61 -20.03
C ALA A 207 25.06 0.48 -19.58
N VAL A 208 24.23 1.50 -19.77
CA VAL A 208 22.80 1.46 -19.39
C VAL A 208 21.95 0.87 -20.52
N ASN A 209 21.16 -0.13 -20.18
CA ASN A 209 20.20 -0.73 -21.09
C ASN A 209 18.97 0.21 -21.24
N TRP A 210 19.08 1.21 -22.12
CA TRP A 210 18.04 2.20 -22.36
C TRP A 210 16.70 1.62 -22.81
N PRO A 211 16.65 0.57 -23.67
CA PRO A 211 15.40 -0.11 -23.98
C PRO A 211 14.70 -0.73 -22.76
N ALA A 212 15.46 -1.35 -21.84
CA ALA A 212 14.92 -1.87 -20.59
C ALA A 212 14.45 -0.73 -19.66
N MET A 213 15.26 0.33 -19.53
CA MET A 213 14.87 1.52 -18.78
C MET A 213 13.59 2.16 -19.31
N GLY A 214 13.41 2.21 -20.63
CA GLY A 214 12.18 2.70 -21.25
C GLY A 214 10.95 1.86 -20.87
N LYS A 215 11.07 0.52 -20.87
CA LYS A 215 10.00 -0.39 -20.42
C LYS A 215 9.68 -0.21 -18.93
N ILE A 216 10.70 -0.08 -18.09
CA ILE A 216 10.57 0.17 -16.66
C ILE A 216 9.86 1.51 -16.43
N ALA A 217 10.30 2.59 -17.06
CA ALA A 217 9.70 3.92 -16.93
C ALA A 217 8.24 3.94 -17.43
N ALA A 218 7.95 3.26 -18.55
CA ALA A 218 6.56 3.11 -19.04
C ALA A 218 5.69 2.36 -18.02
N SER A 219 6.22 1.30 -17.38
CA SER A 219 5.50 0.54 -16.36
C SER A 219 5.13 1.41 -15.15
N TRP A 220 5.95 2.39 -14.76
CA TRP A 220 5.69 3.30 -13.65
C TRP A 220 4.51 4.26 -13.91
N VAL A 221 4.23 4.57 -15.18
CA VAL A 221 3.07 5.38 -15.58
C VAL A 221 1.84 4.50 -15.76
N ILE A 222 2.01 3.35 -16.41
CA ILE A 222 0.89 2.45 -16.76
C ILE A 222 0.33 1.78 -15.50
N SER A 223 1.19 1.31 -14.58
CA SER A 223 0.72 0.50 -13.45
C SER A 223 -0.19 1.25 -12.46
N PRO A 224 0.04 2.51 -12.04
CA PRO A 224 -0.92 3.20 -11.17
C PRO A 224 -2.24 3.56 -11.89
N VAL A 225 -2.20 3.81 -13.21
CA VAL A 225 -3.42 4.03 -14.00
C VAL A 225 -4.23 2.74 -14.08
N LEU A 226 -3.58 1.62 -14.38
CA LEU A 226 -4.21 0.30 -14.44
C LEU A 226 -4.78 -0.10 -13.07
N GLY A 227 -4.01 0.08 -12.00
CA GLY A 227 -4.47 -0.11 -10.63
C GLY A 227 -5.72 0.71 -10.31
N GLY A 228 -5.74 1.98 -10.74
CA GLY A 228 -6.92 2.85 -10.60
C GLY A 228 -8.15 2.35 -11.35
N LEU A 229 -7.98 1.91 -12.58
CA LEU A 229 -9.07 1.37 -13.42
C LEU A 229 -9.63 0.06 -12.85
N ILE A 230 -8.75 -0.87 -12.45
CA ILE A 230 -9.15 -2.15 -11.84
C ILE A 230 -9.89 -1.90 -10.52
N ALA A 231 -9.39 -1.02 -9.65
CA ALA A 231 -10.05 -0.67 -8.39
C ALA A 231 -11.44 -0.05 -8.60
N ALA A 232 -11.56 0.84 -9.58
CA ALA A 232 -12.84 1.41 -9.98
C ALA A 232 -13.80 0.33 -10.51
N GLY A 233 -13.32 -0.59 -11.34
CA GLY A 233 -14.07 -1.73 -11.87
C GLY A 233 -14.58 -2.66 -10.76
N ILE A 234 -13.71 -3.07 -9.84
CA ILE A 234 -14.08 -3.91 -8.69
C ILE A 234 -15.13 -3.20 -7.84
N LEU A 235 -14.94 -1.90 -7.56
CA LEU A 235 -15.93 -1.15 -6.79
C LEU A 235 -17.26 -0.99 -7.53
N LEU A 236 -17.26 -0.87 -8.87
CA LEU A 236 -18.48 -0.88 -9.68
C LEU A 236 -19.21 -2.21 -9.54
N ILE A 237 -18.50 -3.32 -9.70
CA ILE A 237 -19.07 -4.67 -9.52
C ILE A 237 -19.74 -4.75 -8.14
N ILE A 238 -19.03 -4.42 -7.06
CA ILE A 238 -19.58 -4.45 -5.69
C ILE A 238 -20.82 -3.57 -5.56
N LYS A 239 -20.83 -2.39 -6.18
CA LYS A 239 -21.98 -1.48 -6.11
C LYS A 239 -23.20 -2.05 -6.82
N PHE A 240 -23.05 -2.58 -8.02
CA PHE A 240 -24.17 -3.07 -8.82
C PHE A 240 -24.67 -4.44 -8.35
N THR A 241 -23.77 -5.31 -7.90
CA THR A 241 -24.15 -6.66 -7.45
C THR A 241 -24.62 -6.70 -6.00
N ILE A 242 -24.16 -5.79 -5.14
CA ILE A 242 -24.44 -5.83 -3.69
C ILE A 242 -25.10 -4.53 -3.19
N LEU A 243 -24.43 -3.38 -3.32
CA LEU A 243 -24.82 -2.18 -2.57
C LEU A 243 -26.07 -1.48 -3.10
N TYR A 244 -26.39 -1.67 -4.38
CA TYR A 244 -27.57 -1.09 -5.03
C TYR A 244 -28.76 -2.05 -5.08
N ARG A 245 -28.60 -3.29 -4.58
CA ARG A 245 -29.73 -4.24 -4.49
C ARG A 245 -30.67 -3.87 -3.34
N PRO A 246 -31.97 -4.19 -3.47
CA PRO A 246 -32.94 -3.98 -2.38
C PRO A 246 -32.53 -4.76 -1.13
N ASP A 247 -32.28 -6.05 -1.27
CA ASP A 247 -31.70 -6.89 -0.21
C ASP A 247 -30.18 -7.01 -0.39
N ARG A 248 -29.47 -6.17 0.34
CA ARG A 248 -28.00 -6.10 0.31
C ARG A 248 -27.33 -7.25 1.03
N VAL A 249 -27.99 -7.75 2.10
CA VAL A 249 -27.45 -8.85 2.91
C VAL A 249 -27.51 -10.15 2.12
N ALA A 250 -28.64 -10.47 1.48
CA ALA A 250 -28.78 -11.64 0.61
C ALA A 250 -27.81 -11.55 -0.60
N ALA A 251 -27.71 -10.37 -1.21
CA ALA A 251 -26.75 -10.13 -2.29
C ALA A 251 -25.29 -10.35 -1.83
N ALA A 252 -24.92 -9.88 -0.64
CA ALA A 252 -23.58 -10.06 -0.10
C ALA A 252 -23.26 -11.52 0.23
N LYS A 253 -24.22 -12.28 0.79
CA LYS A 253 -24.08 -13.73 1.03
C LYS A 253 -23.72 -14.49 -0.25
N ARG A 254 -24.26 -14.07 -1.39
CA ARG A 254 -23.99 -14.69 -2.70
C ARG A 254 -22.65 -14.24 -3.28
N TRP A 255 -22.41 -12.92 -3.37
CA TRP A 255 -21.33 -12.36 -4.15
C TRP A 255 -19.99 -12.28 -3.40
N VAL A 256 -20.00 -12.09 -2.07
CA VAL A 256 -18.74 -12.01 -1.29
C VAL A 256 -17.93 -13.29 -1.37
N PRO A 257 -18.51 -14.51 -1.18
CA PRO A 257 -17.77 -15.75 -1.36
C PRO A 257 -17.24 -15.94 -2.78
N ILE A 258 -18.02 -15.55 -3.80
CA ILE A 258 -17.59 -15.63 -5.22
C ILE A 258 -16.37 -14.74 -5.46
N LEU A 259 -16.36 -13.51 -4.96
CA LEU A 259 -15.22 -12.59 -5.11
C LEU A 259 -13.94 -13.16 -4.49
N VAL A 260 -14.05 -13.78 -3.31
CA VAL A 260 -12.89 -14.42 -2.65
C VAL A 260 -12.47 -15.68 -3.41
N ALA A 261 -13.42 -16.49 -3.88
CA ALA A 261 -13.12 -17.70 -4.64
C ALA A 261 -12.41 -17.42 -5.96
N VAL A 262 -12.84 -16.38 -6.70
CA VAL A 262 -12.16 -15.92 -7.92
C VAL A 262 -10.73 -15.46 -7.61
N MET A 263 -10.55 -14.69 -6.53
CA MET A 263 -9.24 -14.22 -6.09
C MET A 263 -8.32 -15.40 -5.73
N ALA A 264 -8.81 -16.37 -4.95
CA ALA A 264 -8.06 -17.54 -4.54
C ALA A 264 -7.71 -18.45 -5.73
N SER A 265 -8.64 -18.63 -6.67
CA SER A 265 -8.44 -19.38 -7.90
C SER A 265 -7.31 -18.78 -8.75
N ALA A 266 -7.39 -17.49 -9.05
CA ALA A 266 -6.38 -16.79 -9.83
C ALA A 266 -5.00 -16.82 -9.15
N PHE A 267 -4.97 -16.63 -7.82
CA PHE A 267 -3.72 -16.69 -7.06
C PHE A 267 -3.12 -18.09 -7.00
N SER A 268 -3.93 -19.13 -6.84
CA SER A 268 -3.45 -20.51 -6.85
C SER A 268 -2.83 -20.90 -8.20
N VAL A 269 -3.47 -20.52 -9.31
CA VAL A 269 -2.90 -20.71 -10.65
C VAL A 269 -1.56 -19.98 -10.78
N TYR A 270 -1.49 -18.73 -10.34
CA TYR A 270 -0.24 -17.95 -10.34
C TYR A 270 0.87 -18.61 -9.51
N LEU A 271 0.55 -19.09 -8.29
CA LEU A 271 1.51 -19.80 -7.44
C LEU A 271 2.06 -21.07 -8.08
N VAL A 272 1.22 -21.83 -8.73
CA VAL A 272 1.64 -23.06 -9.44
C VAL A 272 2.54 -22.71 -10.62
N MET A 273 2.17 -21.70 -11.40
CA MET A 273 2.94 -21.25 -12.57
C MET A 273 4.32 -20.70 -12.18
N LYS A 274 4.46 -20.04 -11.02
CA LYS A 274 5.73 -19.41 -10.59
C LYS A 274 6.49 -20.27 -9.57
N GLY A 275 5.80 -20.84 -8.60
CA GLY A 275 6.45 -21.61 -7.54
C GLY A 275 6.92 -22.99 -7.98
N LEU A 276 6.17 -23.64 -8.87
CA LEU A 276 6.47 -25.01 -9.32
C LEU A 276 7.14 -25.09 -10.70
N GLN A 277 7.36 -23.97 -11.38
CA GLN A 277 7.88 -23.95 -12.76
C GLN A 277 9.20 -24.71 -12.97
N ARG A 278 10.00 -24.87 -11.91
CA ARG A 278 11.26 -25.64 -11.94
C ARG A 278 11.04 -27.15 -11.83
N LEU A 279 9.95 -27.57 -11.18
CA LEU A 279 9.63 -28.98 -10.91
C LEU A 279 8.59 -29.50 -11.90
N TRP A 280 7.63 -28.67 -12.27
CA TRP A 280 6.49 -29.05 -13.09
C TRP A 280 5.98 -27.87 -13.91
N LYS A 281 5.75 -28.10 -15.21
CA LYS A 281 5.15 -27.13 -16.13
C LYS A 281 3.76 -27.62 -16.52
N PRO A 282 2.71 -27.30 -15.77
CA PRO A 282 1.37 -27.78 -16.05
C PRO A 282 0.82 -27.21 -17.35
N GLY A 283 0.15 -28.08 -18.13
CA GLY A 283 -0.58 -27.64 -19.30
C GLY A 283 -1.84 -26.82 -18.93
N PRO A 284 -2.49 -26.18 -19.95
CA PRO A 284 -3.67 -25.33 -19.70
C PRO A 284 -4.82 -26.04 -19.00
N ALA A 285 -5.06 -27.32 -19.31
CA ALA A 285 -6.11 -28.13 -18.67
C ALA A 285 -5.84 -28.34 -17.18
N ALA A 286 -4.58 -28.65 -16.78
CA ALA A 286 -4.19 -28.80 -15.39
C ALA A 286 -4.33 -27.48 -14.63
N LEU A 287 -3.93 -26.35 -15.21
CA LEU A 287 -4.14 -25.02 -14.64
C LEU A 287 -5.62 -24.70 -14.45
N GLY A 288 -6.46 -25.06 -15.41
CA GLY A 288 -7.91 -24.92 -15.30
C GLY A 288 -8.49 -25.74 -14.14
N LEU A 289 -8.08 -27.01 -14.00
CA LEU A 289 -8.52 -27.88 -12.90
C LEU A 289 -8.05 -27.35 -11.53
N ILE A 290 -6.80 -26.88 -11.42
CA ILE A 290 -6.28 -26.27 -10.21
C ILE A 290 -7.07 -25.02 -9.85
N GLY A 291 -7.35 -24.16 -10.82
CA GLY A 291 -8.16 -22.97 -10.64
C GLY A 291 -9.57 -23.27 -10.17
N LEU A 292 -10.24 -24.25 -10.79
CA LEU A 292 -11.60 -24.70 -10.42
C LEU A 292 -11.61 -25.34 -9.02
N GLY A 293 -10.62 -26.18 -8.70
CA GLY A 293 -10.47 -26.79 -7.38
C GLY A 293 -10.27 -25.73 -6.30
N ALA A 294 -9.37 -24.77 -6.52
CA ALA A 294 -9.11 -23.66 -5.60
C ALA A 294 -10.35 -22.76 -5.44
N PHE A 295 -11.10 -22.51 -6.55
CA PHE A 295 -12.38 -21.80 -6.48
C PHE A 295 -13.37 -22.53 -5.59
N GLY A 296 -13.57 -23.84 -5.82
CA GLY A 296 -14.53 -24.65 -5.04
C GLY A 296 -14.19 -24.70 -3.56
N LEU A 297 -12.90 -24.92 -3.23
CA LEU A 297 -12.42 -24.94 -1.85
C LEU A 297 -12.60 -23.58 -1.16
N ALA A 298 -12.20 -22.49 -1.80
CA ALA A 298 -12.34 -21.16 -1.24
C ALA A 298 -13.80 -20.75 -1.08
N TRP A 299 -14.65 -21.05 -2.07
CA TRP A 299 -16.08 -20.80 -1.98
C TRP A 299 -16.72 -21.62 -0.86
N GLY A 300 -16.40 -22.91 -0.76
CA GLY A 300 -16.91 -23.81 0.28
C GLY A 300 -16.50 -23.37 1.69
N ALA A 301 -15.29 -22.83 1.86
CA ALA A 301 -14.83 -22.29 3.14
C ALA A 301 -15.46 -20.94 3.48
N VAL A 302 -15.52 -20.02 2.53
CA VAL A 302 -15.95 -18.63 2.79
C VAL A 302 -17.46 -18.49 2.83
N HIS A 303 -18.21 -19.27 2.05
CA HIS A 303 -19.67 -19.20 2.00
C HIS A 303 -20.33 -19.41 3.39
N PRO A 304 -20.01 -20.47 4.16
CA PRO A 304 -20.57 -20.65 5.49
C PRO A 304 -20.12 -19.56 6.47
N MET A 305 -18.88 -19.07 6.37
CA MET A 305 -18.38 -17.97 7.21
C MET A 305 -19.19 -16.69 6.99
N VAL A 306 -19.43 -16.31 5.73
CA VAL A 306 -20.21 -15.12 5.38
C VAL A 306 -21.68 -15.29 5.76
N THR A 307 -22.23 -16.49 5.55
CA THR A 307 -23.63 -16.79 5.87
C THR A 307 -23.87 -16.71 7.38
N ARG A 308 -22.99 -17.28 8.21
CA ARG A 308 -23.04 -17.17 9.68
C ARG A 308 -22.88 -15.72 10.15
N ALA A 309 -21.91 -15.00 9.59
CA ALA A 309 -21.66 -13.59 9.92
C ALA A 309 -22.83 -12.66 9.50
N ALA A 310 -23.68 -13.11 8.59
CA ALA A 310 -24.84 -12.36 8.12
C ALA A 310 -26.11 -12.57 8.96
N VAL A 311 -26.12 -13.53 9.89
CA VAL A 311 -27.28 -13.78 10.78
C VAL A 311 -27.50 -12.56 11.67
N GLY A 312 -28.75 -12.10 11.75
CA GLY A 312 -29.13 -10.95 12.59
C GLY A 312 -28.67 -9.58 12.06
N LEU A 313 -28.07 -9.50 10.89
CA LEU A 313 -27.68 -8.21 10.32
C LEU A 313 -28.88 -7.48 9.68
N ASP A 314 -29.06 -6.23 10.09
CA ASP A 314 -29.98 -5.31 9.41
C ASP A 314 -29.58 -5.13 7.94
N ASN A 315 -30.57 -4.99 7.04
CA ASN A 315 -30.33 -4.70 5.63
C ASN A 315 -29.84 -3.25 5.38
N ARG A 316 -28.79 -2.85 6.13
CA ARG A 316 -28.16 -1.52 6.04
C ARG A 316 -26.79 -1.63 5.41
N ARG A 317 -26.37 -0.56 4.72
CA ARG A 317 -25.03 -0.50 4.13
C ARG A 317 -23.90 -0.75 5.14
N LYS A 318 -24.05 -0.24 6.38
CA LYS A 318 -23.03 -0.40 7.44
C LYS A 318 -22.86 -1.87 7.84
N SER A 319 -23.95 -2.61 7.91
CA SER A 319 -23.94 -4.03 8.26
C SER A 319 -23.27 -4.87 7.17
N VAL A 320 -23.60 -4.62 5.90
CA VAL A 320 -22.95 -5.30 4.76
C VAL A 320 -21.44 -5.07 4.71
N MET A 321 -20.93 -3.91 5.17
CA MET A 321 -19.49 -3.67 5.23
C MET A 321 -18.74 -4.66 6.16
N GLN A 322 -19.42 -5.24 7.14
CA GLN A 322 -18.82 -6.24 8.04
C GLN A 322 -18.51 -7.54 7.28
N LEU A 323 -19.30 -7.89 6.27
CA LEU A 323 -19.12 -9.08 5.45
C LEU A 323 -17.88 -8.99 4.52
N PHE A 324 -17.35 -7.78 4.33
CA PHE A 324 -16.09 -7.54 3.60
C PHE A 324 -14.83 -7.68 4.46
N THR A 325 -14.94 -8.13 5.73
CA THR A 325 -13.78 -8.33 6.60
C THR A 325 -12.85 -9.39 6.04
N VAL A 326 -13.37 -10.60 5.77
CA VAL A 326 -12.58 -11.72 5.23
C VAL A 326 -11.99 -11.38 3.85
N PRO A 327 -12.78 -10.90 2.86
CA PRO A 327 -12.22 -10.46 1.58
C PRO A 327 -11.07 -9.46 1.71
N LEU A 328 -11.21 -8.48 2.61
CA LEU A 328 -10.18 -7.47 2.83
C LEU A 328 -8.91 -8.06 3.44
N ILE A 329 -9.02 -8.98 4.40
CA ILE A 329 -7.88 -9.69 4.97
C ILE A 329 -7.14 -10.48 3.89
N CYS A 330 -7.88 -11.24 3.09
CA CYS A 330 -7.31 -12.02 1.99
C CYS A 330 -6.63 -11.13 0.93
N SER A 331 -7.26 -10.01 0.56
CA SER A 331 -6.65 -9.08 -0.41
C SER A 331 -5.42 -8.36 0.15
N ALA A 332 -5.37 -8.05 1.46
CA ALA A 332 -4.20 -7.49 2.11
C ALA A 332 -3.05 -8.51 2.17
N ALA A 333 -3.35 -9.78 2.46
CA ALA A 333 -2.39 -10.87 2.41
C ALA A 333 -1.82 -11.04 0.99
N LEU A 334 -2.70 -11.04 -0.02
CA LEU A 334 -2.30 -11.12 -1.43
C LEU A 334 -1.44 -9.92 -1.86
N LEU A 335 -1.78 -8.71 -1.41
CA LEU A 335 -0.99 -7.51 -1.70
C LEU A 335 0.38 -7.57 -1.02
N SER A 336 0.45 -8.08 0.21
CA SER A 336 1.73 -8.29 0.91
C SER A 336 2.60 -9.33 0.20
N PHE A 337 2.00 -10.42 -0.30
CA PHE A 337 2.72 -11.38 -1.14
C PHE A 337 3.25 -10.73 -2.42
N ALA A 338 2.40 -9.99 -3.12
CA ALA A 338 2.76 -9.28 -4.35
C ALA A 338 3.91 -8.27 -4.13
N HIS A 339 3.85 -7.54 -3.01
CA HIS A 339 4.90 -6.62 -2.59
C HIS A 339 6.22 -7.34 -2.36
N GLY A 340 6.23 -8.41 -1.55
CA GLY A 340 7.43 -9.22 -1.33
C GLY A 340 8.04 -9.73 -2.64
N ALA A 341 7.20 -10.19 -3.59
CA ALA A 341 7.65 -10.67 -4.89
C ALA A 341 8.27 -9.58 -5.78
N ASN A 342 7.86 -8.32 -5.64
CA ASN A 342 8.41 -7.22 -6.43
C ASN A 342 9.58 -6.52 -5.71
N ASP A 343 9.35 -6.12 -4.47
CA ASP A 343 10.22 -5.13 -3.82
C ASP A 343 11.45 -5.76 -3.15
N VAL A 344 11.49 -7.10 -3.00
CA VAL A 344 12.71 -7.81 -2.58
C VAL A 344 13.87 -7.54 -3.57
N ALA A 345 13.56 -7.33 -4.84
CA ALA A 345 14.54 -7.03 -5.87
C ALA A 345 15.32 -5.73 -5.62
N ASN A 346 14.70 -4.78 -4.92
CA ASN A 346 15.32 -3.48 -4.63
C ASN A 346 16.53 -3.60 -3.68
N ALA A 347 16.58 -4.64 -2.83
CA ALA A 347 17.75 -4.94 -2.00
C ALA A 347 18.57 -6.08 -2.57
N VAL A 348 17.90 -7.15 -3.01
CA VAL A 348 18.53 -8.39 -3.45
C VAL A 348 19.16 -8.26 -4.85
N GLY A 349 18.60 -7.41 -5.74
CA GLY A 349 19.11 -7.25 -7.11
C GLY A 349 20.59 -6.89 -7.16
N PRO A 350 21.01 -5.72 -6.65
CA PRO A 350 22.42 -5.35 -6.63
C PRO A 350 23.27 -6.28 -5.74
N LEU A 351 22.73 -6.75 -4.60
CA LEU A 351 23.45 -7.70 -3.74
C LEU A 351 23.74 -9.02 -4.48
N ALA A 352 22.80 -9.53 -5.25
CA ALA A 352 22.97 -10.75 -6.05
C ALA A 352 24.00 -10.54 -7.17
N ALA A 353 24.05 -9.34 -7.79
CA ALA A 353 25.07 -9.00 -8.75
C ALA A 353 26.46 -9.02 -8.13
N ILE A 354 26.64 -8.37 -6.96
CA ILE A 354 27.93 -8.36 -6.24
C ILE A 354 28.37 -9.79 -5.87
N VAL A 355 27.50 -10.55 -5.23
CA VAL A 355 27.80 -11.93 -4.82
C VAL A 355 28.10 -12.83 -6.02
N GLY A 356 27.37 -12.67 -7.12
CA GLY A 356 27.57 -13.44 -8.33
C GLY A 356 28.95 -13.20 -8.94
N VAL A 357 29.37 -11.95 -9.06
CA VAL A 357 30.70 -11.61 -9.59
C VAL A 357 31.81 -12.05 -8.62
N SER A 358 31.64 -11.79 -7.32
CA SER A 358 32.63 -12.17 -6.29
C SER A 358 32.80 -13.68 -6.11
N SER A 359 31.84 -14.50 -6.52
CA SER A 359 31.95 -15.97 -6.45
C SER A 359 32.42 -16.61 -7.75
N SER A 360 32.33 -15.92 -8.89
CA SER A 360 32.73 -16.46 -10.20
C SER A 360 34.02 -15.87 -10.75
N GLY A 361 34.50 -14.77 -10.15
CA GLY A 361 35.64 -14.00 -10.65
C GLY A 361 35.41 -13.37 -12.05
N THR A 362 34.22 -13.50 -12.60
CA THR A 362 33.87 -13.05 -13.95
C THR A 362 32.54 -12.33 -13.98
N VAL A 363 32.40 -11.41 -14.93
CA VAL A 363 31.13 -10.72 -15.20
C VAL A 363 30.23 -11.66 -16.04
N ALA A 364 29.65 -12.68 -15.39
CA ALA A 364 28.83 -13.67 -16.10
C ALA A 364 27.40 -13.17 -16.29
N MET A 365 26.86 -13.36 -17.50
CA MET A 365 25.48 -12.96 -17.85
C MET A 365 24.39 -13.76 -17.12
N GLN A 366 24.69 -14.92 -16.56
CA GLN A 366 23.72 -15.76 -15.84
C GLN A 366 24.37 -16.41 -14.60
N VAL A 367 24.21 -15.77 -13.47
CA VAL A 367 24.50 -16.37 -12.15
C VAL A 367 23.17 -16.67 -11.46
N ALA A 368 23.02 -17.91 -10.96
CA ALA A 368 21.86 -18.26 -10.14
C ALA A 368 21.87 -17.41 -8.87
N ILE A 369 20.75 -16.79 -8.55
CA ILE A 369 20.62 -15.98 -7.32
C ILE A 369 20.73 -16.94 -6.12
N PRO A 370 21.74 -16.78 -5.25
CA PRO A 370 21.89 -17.66 -4.10
C PRO A 370 20.72 -17.53 -3.15
N PHE A 371 20.21 -18.66 -2.65
CA PHE A 371 19.04 -18.68 -1.76
C PHE A 371 19.22 -17.81 -0.51
N TRP A 372 20.44 -17.79 0.06
CA TRP A 372 20.72 -16.97 1.24
C TRP A 372 20.57 -15.47 0.98
N VAL A 373 20.88 -14.98 -0.22
CA VAL A 373 20.69 -13.58 -0.61
C VAL A 373 19.20 -13.23 -0.65
N MET A 374 18.38 -14.14 -1.19
CA MET A 374 16.92 -14.00 -1.16
C MET A 374 16.40 -14.00 0.29
N LEU A 375 16.96 -14.85 1.14
CA LEU A 375 16.58 -14.94 2.55
C LEU A 375 16.93 -13.66 3.32
N VAL A 376 18.10 -13.07 3.07
CA VAL A 376 18.51 -11.77 3.65
C VAL A 376 17.52 -10.67 3.26
N GLY A 377 17.13 -10.61 1.99
CA GLY A 377 16.13 -9.64 1.52
C GLY A 377 14.77 -9.86 2.18
N ALA A 378 14.26 -11.09 2.14
CA ALA A 378 12.95 -11.44 2.71
C ALA A 378 12.89 -11.20 4.23
N ALA A 379 13.91 -11.64 4.97
CA ALA A 379 14.01 -11.45 6.42
C ALA A 379 14.16 -9.96 6.78
N GLY A 380 14.99 -9.23 6.02
CA GLY A 380 15.19 -7.79 6.23
C GLY A 380 13.90 -7.00 6.03
N ILE A 381 13.15 -7.25 4.95
CA ILE A 381 11.83 -6.63 4.72
C ILE A 381 10.88 -6.97 5.87
N THR A 382 10.78 -8.24 6.26
CA THR A 382 9.89 -8.69 7.34
C THR A 382 10.27 -8.07 8.69
N LEU A 383 11.55 -7.98 9.02
CA LEU A 383 12.00 -7.31 10.24
C LEU A 383 11.76 -5.80 10.17
N GLY A 384 12.04 -5.17 9.04
CA GLY A 384 11.79 -3.75 8.82
C GLY A 384 10.33 -3.37 9.06
N LEU A 385 9.41 -4.14 8.47
CA LEU A 385 7.97 -3.93 8.67
C LEU A 385 7.53 -4.14 10.12
N ALA A 386 8.08 -5.15 10.81
CA ALA A 386 7.71 -5.46 12.19
C ALA A 386 8.23 -4.40 13.17
N LEU A 387 9.47 -3.94 12.99
CA LEU A 387 10.14 -3.02 13.90
C LEU A 387 9.70 -1.56 13.69
N PHE A 388 9.60 -1.11 12.45
CA PHE A 388 9.43 0.30 12.12
C PHE A 388 8.06 0.62 11.49
N GLY A 389 7.38 -0.35 10.90
CA GLY A 389 6.08 -0.22 10.23
C GLY A 389 4.93 0.29 11.12
N PRO A 390 4.81 -0.07 12.41
CA PRO A 390 3.70 0.35 13.26
C PRO A 390 3.45 1.85 13.32
N ARG A 391 4.52 2.66 13.27
CA ARG A 391 4.41 4.13 13.28
C ARG A 391 3.77 4.66 11.99
N LEU A 392 4.20 4.15 10.85
CA LEU A 392 3.69 4.54 9.52
C LEU A 392 2.24 4.08 9.31
N ILE A 393 1.91 2.84 9.65
CA ILE A 393 0.54 2.30 9.54
C ILE A 393 -0.44 3.16 10.34
N ARG A 394 -0.11 3.54 11.58
CA ARG A 394 -0.95 4.42 12.41
C ARG A 394 -1.14 5.79 11.77
N THR A 395 -0.08 6.36 11.22
CA THR A 395 -0.11 7.69 10.58
C THR A 395 -0.95 7.67 9.32
N VAL A 396 -0.76 6.67 8.45
CA VAL A 396 -1.49 6.50 7.20
C VAL A 396 -2.95 6.14 7.46
N GLY A 397 -3.23 5.20 8.36
CA GLY A 397 -4.58 4.76 8.71
C GLY A 397 -5.47 5.88 9.28
N THR A 398 -4.90 6.89 9.94
CA THR A 398 -5.64 8.02 10.51
C THR A 398 -5.78 9.21 9.57
N LYS A 399 -4.81 9.45 8.70
CA LYS A 399 -4.75 10.63 7.80
C LYS A 399 -5.39 10.40 6.44
N ILE A 400 -5.32 9.17 5.92
CA ILE A 400 -5.91 8.82 4.63
C ILE A 400 -7.35 8.40 4.85
N THR A 401 -8.30 9.17 4.41
CA THR A 401 -9.76 9.00 4.31
C THR A 401 -10.32 7.75 5.02
N ARG A 402 -11.33 7.91 5.88
CA ARG A 402 -12.09 6.79 6.46
C ARG A 402 -12.62 5.88 5.34
N LEU A 403 -11.84 4.85 5.01
CA LEU A 403 -12.19 3.84 4.01
C LEU A 403 -13.17 2.85 4.65
N ASP A 404 -14.28 2.55 3.96
CA ASP A 404 -15.07 1.38 4.33
C ASP A 404 -14.38 0.10 3.79
N ARG A 405 -14.71 -1.05 4.39
CA ARG A 405 -14.06 -2.34 4.07
C ARG A 405 -14.17 -2.73 2.60
N ALA A 406 -15.30 -2.46 1.95
CA ALA A 406 -15.49 -2.77 0.53
C ALA A 406 -14.58 -1.94 -0.39
N ARG A 407 -14.33 -0.66 -0.05
CA ARG A 407 -13.40 0.19 -0.79
C ARG A 407 -11.95 -0.20 -0.54
N ALA A 408 -11.61 -0.48 0.72
CA ALA A 408 -10.29 -0.97 1.09
C ALA A 408 -9.97 -2.29 0.37
N PHE A 409 -10.94 -3.21 0.29
CA PHE A 409 -10.85 -4.45 -0.49
C PHE A 409 -10.58 -4.18 -1.98
N ALA A 410 -11.36 -3.29 -2.61
CA ALA A 410 -11.17 -2.95 -4.02
C ALA A 410 -9.78 -2.35 -4.30
N ILE A 411 -9.26 -1.51 -3.39
CA ILE A 411 -7.92 -0.92 -3.48
C ILE A 411 -6.84 -2.01 -3.32
N ALA A 412 -6.90 -2.80 -2.25
CA ALA A 412 -5.89 -3.81 -1.97
C ALA A 412 -5.85 -4.90 -3.06
N LEU A 413 -7.01 -5.40 -3.49
CA LEU A 413 -7.08 -6.42 -4.54
C LEU A 413 -6.56 -5.90 -5.88
N SER A 414 -6.94 -4.68 -6.25
CA SER A 414 -6.46 -4.04 -7.47
C SER A 414 -4.95 -3.84 -7.47
N ALA A 415 -4.40 -3.35 -6.35
CA ALA A 415 -2.96 -3.19 -6.21
C ALA A 415 -2.25 -4.53 -6.30
N ALA A 416 -2.74 -5.57 -5.62
CA ALA A 416 -2.19 -6.92 -5.69
C ALA A 416 -2.17 -7.48 -7.12
N ILE A 417 -3.28 -7.39 -7.85
CA ILE A 417 -3.37 -7.84 -9.25
C ILE A 417 -2.34 -7.13 -10.11
N THR A 418 -2.24 -5.80 -9.97
CA THR A 418 -1.34 -4.99 -10.81
C THR A 418 0.13 -5.29 -10.50
N VAL A 419 0.51 -5.41 -9.21
CA VAL A 419 1.89 -5.74 -8.81
C VAL A 419 2.26 -7.15 -9.24
N ILE A 420 1.37 -8.14 -9.06
CA ILE A 420 1.60 -9.52 -9.50
C ILE A 420 1.81 -9.59 -11.02
N ALA A 421 0.98 -8.89 -11.79
CA ALA A 421 1.11 -8.85 -13.25
C ALA A 421 2.45 -8.22 -13.69
N ALA A 422 2.88 -7.14 -13.03
CA ALA A 422 4.17 -6.52 -13.30
C ALA A 422 5.34 -7.44 -12.90
N SER A 423 5.26 -8.09 -11.73
CA SER A 423 6.29 -9.04 -11.26
C SER A 423 6.40 -10.25 -12.18
N TRP A 424 5.28 -10.71 -12.74
CA TRP A 424 5.29 -11.78 -13.73
C TRP A 424 6.04 -11.41 -15.01
N LEU A 425 5.97 -10.14 -15.40
CA LEU A 425 6.72 -9.61 -16.55
C LEU A 425 8.17 -9.23 -16.17
N GLY A 426 8.61 -9.47 -14.94
CA GLY A 426 9.92 -9.07 -14.42
C GLY A 426 10.10 -7.56 -14.32
N LEU A 427 9.02 -6.77 -14.31
CA LEU A 427 9.09 -5.33 -14.25
C LEU A 427 9.12 -4.83 -12.80
N PRO A 428 10.18 -4.10 -12.39
CA PRO A 428 10.23 -3.45 -11.10
C PRO A 428 9.27 -2.25 -11.07
N VAL A 429 8.19 -2.35 -10.31
CA VAL A 429 7.15 -1.33 -10.19
C VAL A 429 7.05 -0.81 -8.77
N SER A 430 6.45 0.36 -8.61
CA SER A 430 6.20 0.93 -7.28
C SER A 430 4.86 0.48 -6.73
N SER A 431 4.87 -0.39 -5.74
CA SER A 431 3.69 -0.82 -4.99
C SER A 431 2.95 0.38 -4.36
N THR A 432 3.69 1.37 -3.85
CA THR A 432 3.16 2.64 -3.31
C THR A 432 2.35 3.40 -4.36
N HIS A 433 2.88 3.54 -5.57
CA HIS A 433 2.21 4.29 -6.64
C HIS A 433 0.97 3.57 -7.16
N ILE A 434 1.03 2.24 -7.23
CA ILE A 434 -0.13 1.42 -7.62
C ILE A 434 -1.25 1.53 -6.59
N ALA A 435 -0.92 1.42 -5.29
CA ALA A 435 -1.90 1.57 -4.20
C ALA A 435 -2.55 2.96 -4.19
N LEU A 436 -1.76 4.01 -4.44
CA LEU A 436 -2.27 5.38 -4.58
C LEU A 436 -3.13 5.54 -5.85
N GLY A 437 -2.71 4.96 -6.97
CA GLY A 437 -3.51 4.92 -8.21
C GLY A 437 -4.86 4.25 -7.97
N ALA A 438 -4.89 3.11 -7.28
CA ALA A 438 -6.11 2.41 -6.87
C ALA A 438 -7.00 3.27 -5.97
N LEU A 439 -6.42 3.97 -5.00
CA LEU A 439 -7.13 4.91 -4.12
C LEU A 439 -7.79 6.05 -4.93
N PHE A 440 -7.05 6.63 -5.89
CA PHE A 440 -7.58 7.67 -6.77
C PHE A 440 -8.67 7.15 -7.69
N GLY A 441 -8.52 5.96 -8.27
CA GLY A 441 -9.55 5.33 -9.10
C GLY A 441 -10.89 5.17 -8.36
N VAL A 442 -10.84 4.64 -7.12
CA VAL A 442 -11.99 4.57 -6.22
C VAL A 442 -12.55 5.96 -5.90
N GLY A 443 -11.68 6.94 -5.68
CA GLY A 443 -12.05 8.32 -5.37
C GLY A 443 -12.76 9.02 -6.54
N PHE A 444 -12.22 8.95 -7.73
CA PHE A 444 -12.79 9.54 -8.95
C PHE A 444 -14.12 8.88 -9.34
N LEU A 445 -14.20 7.55 -9.26
CA LEU A 445 -15.45 6.84 -9.49
C LEU A 445 -16.55 7.31 -8.53
N ARG A 446 -16.23 7.48 -7.25
CA ARG A 446 -17.20 8.00 -6.26
C ARG A 446 -17.64 9.42 -6.59
N GLU A 447 -16.70 10.29 -6.93
CA GLU A 447 -17.00 11.67 -7.31
C GLU A 447 -17.93 11.71 -8.53
N TRP A 448 -17.66 10.89 -9.55
CA TRP A 448 -18.48 10.78 -10.75
C TRP A 448 -19.89 10.26 -10.44
N LEU A 449 -20.02 9.19 -9.65
CA LEU A 449 -21.32 8.63 -9.27
C LEU A 449 -22.14 9.58 -8.39
N ASP A 450 -21.49 10.28 -7.45
CA ASP A 450 -22.15 11.29 -6.61
C ASP A 450 -22.64 12.48 -7.44
N ARG A 451 -21.88 12.92 -8.44
CA ARG A 451 -22.29 13.96 -9.38
C ARG A 451 -23.50 13.51 -10.23
N ARG A 452 -23.47 12.27 -10.74
CA ARG A 452 -24.60 11.70 -11.51
C ARG A 452 -25.88 11.61 -10.65
N ARG A 453 -25.78 11.14 -9.42
CA ARG A 453 -26.91 11.05 -8.48
C ARG A 453 -27.51 12.42 -8.16
N LYS A 454 -26.66 13.42 -7.92
CA LYS A 454 -27.14 14.77 -7.63
C LYS A 454 -27.82 15.41 -8.83
N ARG A 455 -27.25 15.25 -10.03
CA ARG A 455 -27.90 15.70 -11.27
C ARG A 455 -29.26 15.03 -11.49
N GLY A 456 -29.36 13.71 -11.23
CA GLY A 456 -30.63 12.99 -11.32
C GLY A 456 -31.65 13.43 -10.27
N ARG A 457 -31.23 13.78 -9.04
CA ARG A 457 -32.11 14.33 -8.00
C ARG A 457 -32.59 15.74 -8.33
N ILE A 458 -31.71 16.59 -8.84
CA ILE A 458 -32.06 17.95 -9.26
C ILE A 458 -33.04 17.91 -10.44
N ARG A 459 -32.85 16.98 -11.41
CA ARG A 459 -33.80 16.79 -12.53
C ARG A 459 -35.13 16.19 -12.12
N ARG A 460 -35.20 15.40 -11.02
CA ARG A 460 -36.39 14.76 -10.49
C ARG A 460 -37.03 15.53 -9.32
N ALA A 461 -36.46 16.67 -8.92
CA ALA A 461 -37.12 17.56 -7.98
C ALA A 461 -38.42 18.01 -8.65
N GLN A 462 -39.55 17.52 -8.11
CA GLN A 462 -40.86 17.92 -8.56
C GLN A 462 -40.98 19.46 -8.51
N PRO A 463 -41.65 20.07 -9.46
CA PRO A 463 -42.03 21.48 -9.33
C PRO A 463 -42.74 21.65 -7.96
N LEU A 464 -42.53 22.79 -7.36
CA LEU A 464 -43.22 23.15 -6.11
C LEU A 464 -44.72 22.86 -6.23
N PRO A 465 -45.39 22.41 -5.16
CA PRO A 465 -46.83 22.28 -5.15
C PRO A 465 -47.46 23.60 -5.63
N GLN A 466 -48.51 23.55 -6.40
CA GLN A 466 -49.14 24.74 -7.01
C GLN A 466 -49.37 25.90 -6.03
N TRP A 467 -49.80 25.58 -4.78
CA TRP A 467 -49.97 26.60 -3.72
C TRP A 467 -48.68 27.35 -3.36
N ALA A 468 -47.54 26.67 -3.44
CA ALA A 468 -46.22 27.28 -3.15
C ALA A 468 -45.68 28.02 -4.38
N ALA A 469 -45.99 27.56 -5.58
CA ALA A 469 -45.69 28.24 -6.83
C ALA A 469 -46.51 29.53 -6.98
N ASP A 470 -47.80 29.51 -6.62
CA ASP A 470 -48.70 30.67 -6.64
C ASP A 470 -48.34 31.73 -5.57
N GLY A 471 -47.83 31.27 -4.41
CA GLY A 471 -47.27 32.14 -3.38
C GLY A 471 -45.98 32.84 -3.78
N LEU A 472 -45.12 32.12 -4.54
CA LEU A 472 -43.85 32.64 -5.07
C LEU A 472 -44.05 33.52 -6.31
N ALA A 473 -45.06 33.23 -7.17
CA ALA A 473 -45.37 34.05 -8.33
C ALA A 473 -45.89 35.45 -7.98
N ARG A 474 -46.36 35.66 -6.77
CA ARG A 474 -46.78 36.99 -6.26
C ARG A 474 -45.62 37.85 -5.77
N ALA A 475 -44.43 37.27 -5.58
CA ALA A 475 -43.22 38.00 -5.24
C ALA A 475 -42.41 38.22 -6.52
N GLU A 476 -42.41 39.46 -7.04
CA GLU A 476 -41.58 39.85 -8.17
C GLU A 476 -40.12 39.44 -7.90
N GLY A 477 -39.53 38.59 -8.75
CA GLY A 477 -38.17 38.07 -8.63
C GLY A 477 -37.99 36.68 -7.94
N ALA A 478 -39.04 36.04 -7.45
CA ALA A 478 -38.91 34.77 -6.75
C ALA A 478 -38.51 33.60 -7.66
N ALA A 479 -38.95 33.59 -8.92
CA ALA A 479 -38.54 32.60 -9.92
C ALA A 479 -37.04 32.72 -10.24
N GLU A 480 -36.55 33.94 -10.36
CA GLU A 480 -35.14 34.23 -10.61
C GLU A 480 -34.24 33.84 -9.40
N LEU A 481 -34.73 34.10 -8.18
CA LEU A 481 -34.07 33.69 -6.92
C LEU A 481 -34.02 32.16 -6.78
N GLU A 482 -35.11 31.47 -7.17
CA GLU A 482 -35.14 29.99 -7.11
C GLU A 482 -34.17 29.37 -8.13
N ASP A 483 -34.07 29.91 -9.32
CA ASP A 483 -33.10 29.49 -10.34
C ASP A 483 -31.67 29.85 -9.97
N MET A 484 -31.42 30.98 -9.34
CA MET A 484 -30.13 31.34 -8.75
C MET A 484 -29.76 30.39 -7.62
N LEU A 485 -30.66 30.07 -6.70
CA LEU A 485 -30.43 29.12 -5.62
C LEU A 485 -30.21 27.69 -6.15
N ARG A 486 -30.92 27.28 -7.20
CA ARG A 486 -30.70 26.01 -7.91
C ARG A 486 -29.34 26.01 -8.60
N ALA A 487 -28.96 27.08 -9.27
CA ALA A 487 -27.66 27.24 -9.92
C ALA A 487 -26.51 27.23 -8.89
N GLU A 488 -26.69 27.91 -7.73
CA GLU A 488 -25.72 27.90 -6.65
C GLU A 488 -25.58 26.52 -6.00
N LYS A 489 -26.70 25.80 -5.75
CA LYS A 489 -26.68 24.40 -5.28
C LYS A 489 -25.98 23.47 -6.26
N VAL A 490 -26.17 23.67 -7.57
CA VAL A 490 -25.47 22.95 -8.64
C VAL A 490 -23.98 23.31 -8.64
N LYS A 491 -23.64 24.60 -8.49
CA LYS A 491 -22.25 25.12 -8.42
C LYS A 491 -21.53 24.60 -7.17
N LYS A 492 -22.17 24.62 -5.99
CA LYS A 492 -21.67 23.99 -4.75
C LYS A 492 -21.51 22.47 -4.87
N ALA A 493 -22.44 21.79 -5.57
CA ALA A 493 -22.34 20.36 -5.84
C ALA A 493 -21.20 20.01 -6.82
N ARG A 494 -20.88 20.89 -7.78
CA ARG A 494 -19.72 20.78 -8.68
C ARG A 494 -18.39 20.97 -7.93
N LYS A 495 -18.35 21.85 -6.92
CA LYS A 495 -17.14 22.21 -6.15
C LYS A 495 -16.69 21.20 -5.10
N ARG A 496 -17.52 20.24 -4.69
CA ARG A 496 -17.13 19.19 -3.74
C ARG A 496 -16.18 18.19 -4.41
N ARG A 497 -14.87 18.42 -4.23
CA ARG A 497 -13.82 17.49 -4.60
C ARG A 497 -13.62 16.50 -3.45
N LEU A 498 -13.83 15.21 -3.69
CA LEU A 498 -13.58 14.13 -2.73
C LEU A 498 -12.10 13.71 -2.72
N VAL A 499 -11.40 14.01 -3.81
CA VAL A 499 -9.98 13.70 -4.00
C VAL A 499 -9.16 14.98 -3.85
N ARG A 500 -8.18 14.97 -2.95
CA ARG A 500 -7.23 16.07 -2.78
C ARG A 500 -6.18 15.98 -3.91
N ARG A 501 -6.36 16.80 -4.95
CA ARG A 501 -5.46 16.81 -6.12
C ARG A 501 -4.05 17.29 -5.80
N SER A 502 -3.84 17.99 -4.70
CA SER A 502 -2.50 18.38 -4.23
C SER A 502 -1.61 17.17 -3.94
N HIS A 503 -2.18 16.07 -3.46
CA HIS A 503 -1.41 14.85 -3.24
C HIS A 503 -0.97 14.17 -4.55
N LEU A 504 -1.72 14.32 -5.65
CA LEU A 504 -1.29 13.85 -6.98
C LEU A 504 -0.02 14.57 -7.44
N LEU A 505 0.03 15.90 -7.25
CA LEU A 505 1.18 16.70 -7.63
C LEU A 505 2.40 16.41 -6.77
N SER A 506 2.24 16.22 -5.45
CA SER A 506 3.36 15.85 -4.58
C SER A 506 3.93 14.47 -4.91
N ILE A 507 3.08 13.52 -5.31
CA ILE A 507 3.50 12.19 -5.76
C ILE A 507 4.25 12.28 -7.09
N ALA A 508 3.69 13.01 -8.07
CA ALA A 508 4.36 13.22 -9.36
C ALA A 508 5.71 13.92 -9.19
N ALA A 509 5.80 14.92 -8.30
CA ALA A 509 7.06 15.57 -7.97
C ALA A 509 8.07 14.61 -7.32
N ALA A 510 7.62 13.74 -6.40
CA ALA A 510 8.47 12.72 -5.80
C ALA A 510 9.02 11.74 -6.85
N TRP A 511 8.24 11.40 -7.90
CA TRP A 511 8.72 10.53 -8.98
C TRP A 511 9.83 11.19 -9.79
N VAL A 512 9.60 12.44 -10.21
CA VAL A 512 10.54 13.19 -11.04
C VAL A 512 11.84 13.47 -10.29
N ILE A 513 11.80 13.66 -8.98
CA ILE A 513 12.97 14.00 -8.17
C ILE A 513 13.76 12.75 -7.75
N THR A 514 13.08 11.64 -7.38
CA THR A 514 13.74 10.47 -6.80
C THR A 514 14.79 9.85 -7.72
N VAL A 515 14.44 9.59 -8.99
CA VAL A 515 15.35 8.92 -9.94
C VAL A 515 16.62 9.73 -10.21
N PRO A 516 16.55 11.02 -10.60
CA PRO A 516 17.76 11.82 -10.80
C PRO A 516 18.61 12.00 -9.55
N MET A 517 17.95 12.24 -8.40
CA MET A 517 18.69 12.45 -7.15
C MET A 517 19.44 11.20 -6.69
N THR A 518 18.82 10.02 -6.79
CA THR A 518 19.52 8.78 -6.44
C THR A 518 20.57 8.42 -7.46
N ALA A 519 20.38 8.73 -8.74
CA ALA A 519 21.40 8.56 -9.77
C ALA A 519 22.62 9.43 -9.50
N VAL A 520 22.42 10.72 -9.23
CA VAL A 520 23.53 11.66 -8.90
C VAL A 520 24.22 11.25 -7.60
N LEU A 521 23.47 10.85 -6.58
CA LEU A 521 24.04 10.40 -5.31
C LEU A 521 24.89 9.13 -5.50
N ALA A 522 24.38 8.14 -6.25
CA ALA A 522 25.13 6.91 -6.53
C ALA A 522 26.37 7.15 -7.38
N ALA A 523 26.27 8.00 -8.40
CA ALA A 523 27.43 8.41 -9.22
C ALA A 523 28.47 9.14 -8.39
N GLY A 524 28.06 10.05 -7.50
CA GLY A 524 28.96 10.78 -6.61
C GLY A 524 29.66 9.86 -5.60
N LEU A 525 28.92 8.91 -5.00
CA LEU A 525 29.52 7.90 -4.12
C LEU A 525 30.53 7.01 -4.86
N TYR A 526 30.20 6.60 -6.09
CA TYR A 526 31.11 5.82 -6.92
C TYR A 526 32.41 6.58 -7.24
N ALA A 527 32.32 7.83 -7.70
CA ALA A 527 33.47 8.66 -8.00
C ALA A 527 34.36 8.89 -6.77
N PHE A 528 33.75 9.16 -5.61
CA PHE A 528 34.44 9.31 -4.33
C PHE A 528 35.14 8.01 -3.91
N ALA A 529 34.44 6.88 -3.94
CA ALA A 529 35.00 5.60 -3.54
C ALA A 529 36.18 5.18 -4.47
N ARG A 530 36.04 5.40 -5.78
CA ARG A 530 37.09 5.12 -6.77
C ARG A 530 38.33 5.98 -6.54
N ALA A 531 38.14 7.27 -6.25
CA ALA A 531 39.26 8.16 -5.93
C ALA A 531 40.00 7.74 -4.65
N ALA A 532 39.24 7.35 -3.61
CA ALA A 532 39.82 6.86 -2.36
C ALA A 532 40.53 5.49 -2.49
N TRP A 533 40.15 4.68 -3.49
CA TRP A 533 40.80 3.38 -3.76
C TRP A 533 42.02 3.48 -4.63
N ALA A 534 42.13 4.53 -5.45
CA ALA A 534 43.24 4.76 -6.36
C ALA A 534 44.42 5.54 -5.73
N GLY A 535 44.22 6.14 -4.55
CA GLY A 535 45.26 6.80 -3.74
C GLY A 535 45.69 5.92 -2.58
#